data_9233d8f42d976eeaa2704ddd4fc68b95
#
_entry.id   9233d8f42d976eeaa2704ddd4fc68b95
#
_cell.length_a   1.000
_cell.length_b   1.000
_cell.length_c   1.000
_cell.angle_alpha   90.00
_cell.angle_beta   90.00
_cell.angle_gamma   90.00
#
_symmetry.space_group_name_H-M   'P 1'
#
loop_
_entity.id
_entity.type
_entity.pdbx_description
1 polymer ?
#
loop_
_entity_poly.entity_id
_entity_poly.type
_entity_poly.pdbx_seq_one_letter_code
_entity_poly.pdbx_strand_id
1 'polypeptide(L)'
;YKRQAFGRVTVGNFTNNRMGADLKLRYVTPDDRWMFGVEGGVTGSSTFYEGKWQVSAWKRVSGAAEVRFRERHFNMDFNLGVHRYIYGDYGVRVDCIRHFGRTTAGLYAMYTGGEANGGFHFAVPLPQWGKSRKVRVRLPEYYQMEYSGQSGLEYFRRKLGQDYETRPDESNSVPYDRRR
;
A
#
# COMPACT_ATOMS: atom_id res chain seq x y z
N TYR A 1 -17.38 -15.41 -16.64
CA TYR A 1 -17.30 -13.95 -16.50
C TYR A 1 -16.21 -13.61 -15.48
N LYS A 2 -15.08 -13.06 -15.90
CA LYS A 2 -14.05 -12.53 -14.99
C LYS A 2 -14.50 -11.14 -14.55
N ARG A 3 -14.66 -10.93 -13.26
CA ARG A 3 -14.94 -9.58 -12.72
C ARG A 3 -13.74 -8.68 -13.00
N GLN A 4 -13.98 -7.52 -13.58
CA GLN A 4 -12.97 -6.53 -13.95
C GLN A 4 -12.93 -5.37 -12.95
N ALA A 5 -14.02 -5.13 -12.24
CA ALA A 5 -14.15 -4.08 -11.25
C ALA A 5 -14.28 -4.69 -9.84
N PHE A 6 -13.54 -4.13 -8.91
CA PHE A 6 -13.50 -4.53 -7.49
C PHE A 6 -13.67 -3.28 -6.63
N GLY A 7 -14.50 -3.39 -5.63
CA GLY A 7 -14.67 -2.34 -4.61
C GLY A 7 -14.53 -2.94 -3.23
N ARG A 8 -13.90 -2.20 -2.30
CA ARG A 8 -13.77 -2.57 -0.91
C ARG A 8 -13.92 -1.36 -0.01
N VAL A 9 -14.70 -1.54 1.04
CA VAL A 9 -14.78 -0.60 2.16
C VAL A 9 -14.15 -1.29 3.37
N THR A 10 -13.28 -0.60 4.07
CA THR A 10 -12.64 -1.08 5.29
C THR A 10 -12.84 -0.06 6.41
N VAL A 11 -13.27 -0.51 7.58
CA VAL A 11 -13.40 0.32 8.77
C VAL A 11 -12.67 -0.38 9.90
N GLY A 12 -11.77 0.34 10.59
CA GLY A 12 -11.00 -0.26 11.67
C GLY A 12 -9.70 0.47 11.98
N ASN A 13 -8.82 -0.25 12.64
CA ASN A 13 -7.44 0.18 12.88
C ASN A 13 -6.55 -0.23 11.71
N PHE A 14 -5.79 0.73 11.24
CA PHE A 14 -4.85 0.62 10.14
C PHE A 14 -3.41 0.74 10.66
N THR A 15 -2.43 0.51 9.79
CA THR A 15 -1.03 0.79 10.13
C THR A 15 -0.80 2.27 10.46
N ASN A 16 0.38 2.62 10.93
CA ASN A 16 0.75 3.99 11.32
C ASN A 16 -0.16 4.62 12.40
N ASN A 17 -0.69 3.79 13.32
CA ASN A 17 -1.56 4.24 14.41
C ASN A 17 -2.76 5.05 13.90
N ARG A 18 -3.43 4.55 12.87
CA ARG A 18 -4.61 5.17 12.28
C ARG A 18 -5.86 4.32 12.53
N MET A 19 -6.97 4.99 12.82
CA MET A 19 -8.30 4.40 12.85
C MET A 19 -9.24 5.23 11.96
N GLY A 20 -10.03 4.55 11.13
CA GLY A 20 -10.91 5.26 10.22
C GLY A 20 -11.68 4.37 9.28
N ALA A 21 -12.12 4.97 8.19
CA ALA A 21 -12.78 4.32 7.08
C ALA A 21 -12.02 4.58 5.78
N ASP A 22 -11.92 3.57 4.95
CA ASP A 22 -11.22 3.58 3.67
C ASP A 22 -12.08 2.92 2.59
N LEU A 23 -12.07 3.50 1.39
CA LEU A 23 -12.71 2.99 0.19
C LEU A 23 -11.66 2.80 -0.89
N LYS A 24 -11.54 1.59 -1.42
CA LYS A 24 -10.72 1.25 -2.58
C LYS A 24 -11.57 0.76 -3.74
N LEU A 25 -11.35 1.34 -4.92
CA LEU A 25 -11.94 0.89 -6.17
C LEU A 25 -10.82 0.53 -7.15
N ARG A 26 -10.94 -0.62 -7.79
CA ARG A 26 -9.96 -1.10 -8.78
C ARG A 26 -10.68 -1.62 -10.02
N TYR A 27 -10.13 -1.28 -11.16
CA TYR A 27 -10.55 -1.80 -12.46
C TYR A 27 -9.36 -2.43 -13.17
N VAL A 28 -9.52 -3.64 -13.66
CA VAL A 28 -8.48 -4.37 -14.41
C VAL A 28 -8.99 -4.64 -15.81
N THR A 29 -8.20 -4.31 -16.82
CA THR A 29 -8.58 -4.56 -18.23
C THR A 29 -8.70 -6.06 -18.52
N PRO A 30 -9.48 -6.45 -19.54
CA PRO A 30 -9.69 -7.87 -19.87
C PRO A 30 -8.41 -8.64 -20.18
N ASP A 31 -7.42 -7.95 -20.74
CA ASP A 31 -6.12 -8.50 -21.09
C ASP A 31 -5.12 -8.57 -19.91
N ASP A 32 -5.53 -8.14 -18.70
CA ASP A 32 -4.69 -8.09 -17.50
C ASP A 32 -3.42 -7.21 -17.61
N ARG A 33 -3.37 -6.30 -18.58
CA ARG A 33 -2.21 -5.43 -18.78
C ARG A 33 -2.29 -4.15 -17.97
N TRP A 34 -3.50 -3.60 -17.85
CA TRP A 34 -3.71 -2.34 -17.16
C TRP A 34 -4.59 -2.52 -15.93
N MET A 35 -4.21 -1.87 -14.86
CA MET A 35 -5.03 -1.73 -13.66
C MET A 35 -5.12 -0.26 -13.30
N PHE A 36 -6.32 0.20 -13.04
CA PHE A 36 -6.63 1.53 -12.54
C PHE A 36 -7.16 1.40 -11.12
N GLY A 37 -6.60 2.16 -10.21
CA GLY A 37 -7.00 2.16 -8.81
C GLY A 37 -7.33 3.56 -8.33
N VAL A 38 -8.35 3.67 -7.49
CA VAL A 38 -8.65 4.89 -6.74
C VAL A 38 -8.91 4.48 -5.29
N GLU A 39 -8.32 5.23 -4.39
CA GLU A 39 -8.45 5.04 -2.94
C GLU A 39 -8.77 6.36 -2.27
N GLY A 40 -9.58 6.31 -1.23
CA GLY A 40 -9.89 7.47 -0.41
C GLY A 40 -10.28 7.07 0.99
N GLY A 41 -9.73 7.74 2.00
CA GLY A 41 -10.00 7.43 3.38
C GLY A 41 -10.05 8.64 4.29
N VAL A 42 -10.73 8.45 5.41
CA VAL A 42 -10.81 9.43 6.49
C VAL A 42 -10.36 8.77 7.78
N THR A 43 -9.32 9.33 8.38
CA THR A 43 -8.67 8.72 9.56
C THR A 43 -8.44 9.69 10.70
N GLY A 44 -8.35 9.14 11.90
CA GLY A 44 -7.86 9.77 13.11
C GLY A 44 -6.65 9.03 13.67
N SER A 45 -5.98 9.63 14.64
CA SER A 45 -4.92 8.98 15.41
C SER A 45 -5.51 7.93 16.33
N SER A 46 -4.87 6.77 16.44
CA SER A 46 -5.28 5.69 17.33
C SER A 46 -4.06 5.15 18.08
N THR A 47 -4.05 5.29 19.39
CA THR A 47 -2.91 4.91 20.23
C THR A 47 -3.40 4.20 21.49
N PHE A 48 -2.71 3.14 21.89
CA PHE A 48 -2.92 2.48 23.17
C PHE A 48 -1.88 3.00 24.17
N TYR A 49 -2.36 3.71 25.18
CA TYR A 49 -1.49 4.31 26.20
C TYR A 49 -2.09 4.14 27.60
N GLU A 50 -1.29 3.75 28.58
CA GLU A 50 -1.69 3.51 29.98
C GLU A 50 -2.93 2.62 30.13
N GLY A 51 -2.99 1.53 29.34
CA GLY A 51 -4.11 0.59 29.41
C GLY A 51 -5.42 1.09 28.78
N LYS A 52 -5.41 2.25 28.13
CA LYS A 52 -6.58 2.85 27.50
C LYS A 52 -6.35 3.06 26.00
N TRP A 53 -7.38 2.79 25.23
CA TRP A 53 -7.41 3.08 23.83
C TRP A 53 -7.84 4.53 23.58
N GLN A 54 -6.93 5.33 23.03
CA GLN A 54 -7.16 6.75 22.71
C GLN A 54 -7.33 6.90 21.20
N VAL A 55 -8.47 7.43 20.78
CA VAL A 55 -8.80 7.69 19.37
C VAL A 55 -9.14 9.16 19.19
N SER A 56 -8.47 9.82 18.25
CA SER A 56 -8.82 11.19 17.89
C SER A 56 -9.94 11.23 16.85
N ALA A 57 -10.58 12.39 16.70
CA ALA A 57 -11.58 12.60 15.66
C ALA A 57 -11.00 12.34 14.25
N TRP A 58 -11.80 11.77 13.35
CA TRP A 58 -11.41 11.46 11.98
C TRP A 58 -11.39 12.72 11.11
N LYS A 59 -10.30 13.46 11.17
CA LYS A 59 -10.12 14.74 10.48
C LYS A 59 -9.08 14.69 9.35
N ARG A 60 -8.34 13.58 9.20
CA ARG A 60 -7.32 13.42 8.17
C ARG A 60 -7.91 12.71 6.97
N VAL A 61 -7.93 13.41 5.84
CA VAL A 61 -8.37 12.86 4.56
C VAL A 61 -7.14 12.53 3.74
N SER A 62 -7.04 11.31 3.27
CA SER A 62 -6.02 10.82 2.35
C SER A 62 -6.67 10.23 1.10
N GLY A 63 -5.92 10.07 0.04
CA GLY A 63 -6.42 9.43 -1.16
C GLY A 63 -5.33 9.24 -2.19
N ALA A 64 -5.53 8.29 -3.09
CA ALA A 64 -4.62 7.98 -4.16
C ALA A 64 -5.36 7.64 -5.46
N ALA A 65 -4.71 7.91 -6.57
CA ALA A 65 -5.10 7.39 -7.87
C ALA A 65 -3.88 6.76 -8.52
N GLU A 66 -4.01 5.52 -8.98
CA GLU A 66 -2.91 4.70 -9.44
C GLU A 66 -3.22 4.08 -10.79
N VAL A 67 -2.19 3.99 -11.62
CA VAL A 67 -2.21 3.26 -12.88
C VAL A 67 -1.06 2.27 -12.87
N ARG A 68 -1.35 0.99 -13.08
CA ARG A 68 -0.35 -0.06 -13.21
C ARG A 68 -0.39 -0.66 -14.60
N PHE A 69 0.79 -0.77 -15.22
CA PHE A 69 1.00 -1.46 -16.47
C PHE A 69 1.86 -2.70 -16.25
N ARG A 70 1.36 -3.86 -16.72
CA ARG A 70 2.07 -5.13 -16.65
C ARG A 70 2.70 -5.47 -18.00
N GLU A 71 4.02 -5.50 -18.01
CA GLU A 71 4.82 -6.01 -19.12
C GLU A 71 5.10 -7.50 -18.89
N ARG A 72 4.58 -8.36 -19.81
CA ARG A 72 4.60 -9.83 -19.63
C ARG A 72 5.90 -10.48 -20.07
N HIS A 73 6.60 -9.91 -21.03
CA HIS A 73 7.82 -10.51 -21.57
C HIS A 73 8.93 -10.52 -20.53
N PHE A 74 9.14 -9.42 -19.83
CA PHE A 74 10.15 -9.29 -18.77
C PHE A 74 9.60 -9.55 -17.37
N ASN A 75 8.31 -9.86 -17.25
CA ASN A 75 7.63 -10.07 -15.98
C ASN A 75 7.75 -8.86 -15.03
N MET A 76 7.50 -7.67 -15.57
CA MET A 76 7.64 -6.41 -14.87
C MET A 76 6.30 -5.69 -14.74
N ASP A 77 6.11 -5.04 -13.61
CA ASP A 77 5.01 -4.10 -13.38
C ASP A 77 5.57 -2.68 -13.24
N PHE A 78 4.96 -1.74 -13.94
CA PHE A 78 5.22 -0.31 -13.79
C PHE A 78 3.98 0.31 -13.14
N ASN A 79 4.17 0.96 -12.00
CA ASN A 79 3.11 1.63 -11.29
C ASN A 79 3.38 3.14 -11.23
N LEU A 80 2.37 3.94 -11.55
CA LEU A 80 2.39 5.38 -11.39
C LEU A 80 1.20 5.77 -10.52
N GLY A 81 1.47 6.46 -9.41
CA GLY A 81 0.46 6.92 -8.47
C GLY A 81 0.59 8.39 -8.15
N VAL A 82 -0.55 9.04 -7.99
CA VAL A 82 -0.65 10.37 -7.37
C VAL A 82 -1.35 10.21 -6.03
N HIS A 83 -0.77 10.79 -4.99
CA HIS A 83 -1.18 10.57 -3.61
C HIS A 83 -1.43 11.89 -2.90
N ARG A 84 -2.45 11.92 -2.09
CA ARG A 84 -2.61 12.84 -0.99
C ARG A 84 -2.38 12.07 0.30
N TYR A 85 -1.24 12.30 0.91
CA TYR A 85 -0.80 11.57 2.11
C TYR A 85 -1.53 12.03 3.37
N ILE A 86 -1.37 11.28 4.46
CA ILE A 86 -2.06 11.49 5.75
C ILE A 86 -1.87 12.91 6.30
N TYR A 87 -0.69 13.49 6.12
CA TYR A 87 -0.36 14.82 6.67
C TYR A 87 -0.71 15.96 5.71
N GLY A 88 -1.39 15.64 4.59
CA GLY A 88 -1.94 16.64 3.65
C GLY A 88 -0.98 17.05 2.55
N ASP A 89 0.19 16.45 2.49
CA ASP A 89 1.13 16.60 1.39
C ASP A 89 0.66 15.83 0.16
N TYR A 90 0.96 16.38 -1.02
CA TYR A 90 0.69 15.77 -2.31
C TYR A 90 1.98 15.28 -2.93
N GLY A 91 1.92 14.11 -3.55
CA GLY A 91 3.10 13.55 -4.19
C GLY A 91 2.76 12.64 -5.36
N VAL A 92 3.80 12.35 -6.12
CA VAL A 92 3.78 11.37 -7.20
C VAL A 92 4.76 10.27 -6.86
N ARG A 93 4.36 9.02 -7.08
CA ARG A 93 5.22 7.84 -6.89
C ARG A 93 5.23 7.02 -8.16
N VAL A 94 6.42 6.55 -8.53
CA VAL A 94 6.65 5.62 -9.64
C VAL A 94 7.35 4.39 -9.07
N ASP A 95 6.83 3.21 -9.37
CA ASP A 95 7.46 1.94 -9.00
C ASP A 95 7.74 1.11 -10.26
N CYS A 96 8.88 0.45 -10.26
CA CYS A 96 9.29 -0.53 -11.26
C CYS A 96 9.57 -1.86 -10.55
N ILE A 97 8.72 -2.86 -10.75
CA ILE A 97 8.71 -4.10 -9.99
C ILE A 97 8.95 -5.28 -10.92
N ARG A 98 9.94 -6.10 -10.62
CA ARG A 98 10.19 -7.36 -11.33
C ARG A 98 9.71 -8.55 -10.51
N HIS A 99 9.07 -9.50 -11.19
CA HIS A 99 8.57 -10.72 -10.58
C HIS A 99 9.51 -11.90 -10.87
N PHE A 100 9.92 -12.59 -9.81
CA PHE A 100 10.70 -13.81 -9.83
C PHE A 100 9.85 -14.95 -9.25
N GLY A 101 8.90 -15.46 -10.05
CA GLY A 101 7.87 -16.36 -9.56
C GLY A 101 6.96 -15.67 -8.54
N ARG A 102 7.01 -16.10 -7.27
CA ARG A 102 6.25 -15.49 -6.18
C ARG A 102 7.03 -14.41 -5.41
N THR A 103 8.33 -14.28 -5.65
CA THR A 103 9.17 -13.21 -5.07
C THR A 103 9.14 -12.01 -6.00
N THR A 104 9.15 -10.81 -5.42
CA THR A 104 9.26 -9.56 -6.17
C THR A 104 10.41 -8.73 -5.66
N ALA A 105 11.03 -7.97 -6.55
CA ALA A 105 11.98 -6.92 -6.21
C ALA A 105 11.67 -5.68 -7.07
N GLY A 106 11.71 -4.51 -6.50
CA GLY A 106 11.41 -3.27 -7.20
C GLY A 106 12.21 -2.10 -6.70
N LEU A 107 12.23 -1.08 -7.55
CA LEU A 107 12.76 0.24 -7.26
C LEU A 107 11.59 1.21 -7.30
N TYR A 108 11.64 2.23 -6.47
CA TYR A 108 10.69 3.32 -6.54
C TYR A 108 11.36 4.68 -6.45
N ALA A 109 10.68 5.66 -7.01
CA ALA A 109 10.99 7.06 -6.83
C ALA A 109 9.71 7.81 -6.51
N MET A 110 9.78 8.78 -5.61
CA MET A 110 8.66 9.64 -5.29
C MET A 110 9.10 11.09 -5.07
N TYR A 111 8.18 11.99 -5.35
CA TYR A 111 8.34 13.41 -5.09
C TYR A 111 7.11 13.89 -4.33
N THR A 112 7.31 14.43 -3.14
CA THR A 112 6.22 14.88 -2.28
C THR A 112 6.64 16.08 -1.43
N GLY A 113 5.76 17.05 -1.29
CA GLY A 113 5.99 18.23 -0.44
C GLY A 113 7.23 19.05 -0.78
N GLY A 114 7.75 18.97 -2.02
CA GLY A 114 8.97 19.64 -2.45
C GLY A 114 10.25 18.78 -2.32
N GLU A 115 10.15 17.56 -1.81
CA GLU A 115 11.29 16.67 -1.54
C GLU A 115 11.22 15.42 -2.43
N ALA A 116 12.36 15.03 -2.99
CA ALA A 116 12.51 13.78 -3.72
C ALA A 116 12.99 12.67 -2.80
N ASN A 117 12.45 11.49 -2.99
CA ASN A 117 12.86 10.29 -2.29
C ASN A 117 12.84 9.10 -3.24
N GLY A 118 13.60 8.07 -2.92
CA GLY A 118 13.61 6.83 -3.68
C GLY A 118 14.21 5.71 -2.87
N GLY A 119 14.00 4.51 -3.33
CA GLY A 119 14.50 3.34 -2.65
C GLY A 119 14.19 2.06 -3.39
N PHE A 120 14.26 0.97 -2.67
CA PHE A 120 13.91 -0.34 -3.19
C PHE A 120 13.00 -1.08 -2.22
N HIS A 121 12.25 -2.01 -2.77
CA HIS A 121 11.39 -2.88 -1.98
C HIS A 121 11.43 -4.31 -2.52
N PHE A 122 11.12 -5.26 -1.67
CA PHE A 122 10.96 -6.64 -2.08
C PHE A 122 9.89 -7.35 -1.26
N ALA A 123 9.32 -8.41 -1.81
CA ALA A 123 8.43 -9.31 -1.10
C ALA A 123 8.82 -10.76 -1.37
N VAL A 124 8.90 -11.54 -0.29
CA VAL A 124 9.23 -12.98 -0.32
C VAL A 124 8.08 -13.77 0.27
N PRO A 125 7.58 -14.83 -0.40
CA PRO A 125 6.49 -15.63 0.13
C PRO A 125 6.92 -16.34 1.41
N LEU A 126 6.10 -16.24 2.44
CA LEU A 126 6.29 -17.02 3.67
C LEU A 126 5.69 -18.42 3.51
N PRO A 127 6.33 -19.46 4.08
CA PRO A 127 5.75 -20.77 4.10
C PRO A 127 4.42 -20.77 4.86
N GLN A 128 3.37 -21.20 4.19
CA GLN A 128 2.05 -21.34 4.81
C GLN A 128 2.02 -22.66 5.58
N TRP A 129 2.22 -22.59 6.89
CA TRP A 129 2.10 -23.76 7.77
C TRP A 129 0.62 -24.13 7.84
N GLY A 130 0.37 -25.43 7.76
CA GLY A 130 -0.97 -26.00 7.53
C GLY A 130 -2.07 -25.35 8.37
N LYS A 131 -3.22 -25.22 7.76
CA LYS A 131 -4.43 -24.62 8.36
C LYS A 131 -4.83 -25.40 9.63
N SER A 132 -4.36 -24.97 10.79
CA SER A 132 -4.93 -25.43 12.05
C SER A 132 -6.35 -24.87 12.16
N ARG A 133 -7.36 -25.75 12.17
CA ARG A 133 -8.77 -25.35 12.37
C ARG A 133 -9.04 -24.66 13.70
N LYS A 134 -8.11 -24.78 14.67
CA LYS A 134 -8.27 -24.27 16.03
C LYS A 134 -7.72 -22.86 16.26
N VAL A 135 -6.85 -22.34 15.37
CA VAL A 135 -6.24 -21.04 15.56
C VAL A 135 -6.73 -20.08 14.48
N ARG A 136 -7.35 -18.99 14.90
CA ARG A 136 -7.85 -17.93 14.00
C ARG A 136 -6.78 -16.89 13.61
N VAL A 137 -5.55 -17.07 14.06
CA VAL A 137 -4.42 -16.19 13.71
C VAL A 137 -3.87 -16.64 12.36
N ARG A 138 -3.89 -15.74 11.38
CA ARG A 138 -3.32 -15.97 10.05
C ARG A 138 -2.05 -15.11 9.93
N LEU A 139 -0.94 -15.75 9.60
CA LEU A 139 0.29 -15.04 9.24
C LEU A 139 0.13 -14.37 7.88
N PRO A 140 0.79 -13.23 7.64
CA PRO A 140 0.85 -12.64 6.30
C PRO A 140 1.45 -13.64 5.31
N GLU A 141 1.00 -13.58 4.05
CA GLU A 141 1.49 -14.51 3.02
C GLU A 141 2.88 -14.14 2.51
N TYR A 142 3.29 -12.90 2.75
CA TYR A 142 4.58 -12.36 2.32
C TYR A 142 5.30 -11.68 3.47
N TYR A 143 6.61 -11.87 3.52
CA TYR A 143 7.51 -10.94 4.18
C TYR A 143 7.85 -9.85 3.17
N GLN A 144 7.64 -8.61 3.55
CA GLN A 144 7.89 -7.46 2.70
C GLN A 144 8.78 -6.46 3.42
N MET A 145 9.65 -5.82 2.67
CA MET A 145 10.51 -4.75 3.14
C MET A 145 10.59 -3.66 2.09
N GLU A 146 10.49 -2.43 2.54
CA GLU A 146 10.78 -1.24 1.75
C GLU A 146 11.90 -0.47 2.44
N TYR A 147 12.96 -0.18 1.70
CA TYR A 147 14.03 0.71 2.13
C TYR A 147 13.87 2.05 1.42
N SER A 148 13.86 3.12 2.22
CA SER A 148 13.74 4.48 1.75
C SER A 148 15.07 5.20 1.93
N GLY A 149 15.66 5.65 0.82
CA GLY A 149 16.84 6.50 0.80
C GLY A 149 16.46 7.95 1.04
N GLN A 150 16.13 8.28 2.27
CA GLN A 150 15.67 9.63 2.62
C GLN A 150 16.83 10.62 2.60
N SER A 151 16.68 11.66 1.82
CA SER A 151 17.60 12.78 1.81
C SER A 151 16.97 13.96 2.55
N GLY A 152 17.37 14.19 3.79
CA GLY A 152 17.11 15.45 4.48
C GLY A 152 16.25 15.39 5.74
N LEU A 153 16.62 16.26 6.67
CA LEU A 153 15.97 16.42 7.97
C LEU A 153 14.50 16.90 7.84
N GLU A 154 14.21 17.71 6.82
CA GLU A 154 12.88 18.27 6.57
C GLU A 154 11.84 17.20 6.22
N TYR A 155 12.23 16.17 5.46
CA TYR A 155 11.36 15.04 5.13
C TYR A 155 10.82 14.37 6.40
N PHE A 156 11.69 14.15 7.39
CA PHE A 156 11.29 13.55 8.67
C PHE A 156 10.45 14.49 9.53
N ARG A 157 10.86 15.76 9.66
CA ARG A 157 10.15 16.74 10.48
C ARG A 157 8.72 16.95 9.98
N ARG A 158 8.53 17.01 8.67
CA ARG A 158 7.24 17.21 8.04
C ARG A 158 6.44 15.91 7.87
N LYS A 159 7.05 14.74 8.15
CA LYS A 159 6.44 13.41 7.97
C LYS A 159 5.87 13.21 6.57
N LEU A 160 6.62 13.65 5.55
CA LEU A 160 6.19 13.60 4.16
C LEU A 160 6.04 12.16 3.66
N GLY A 161 5.14 11.93 2.72
CA GLY A 161 4.94 10.66 2.05
C GLY A 161 4.43 9.53 2.94
N GLN A 162 3.86 9.83 4.10
CA GLN A 162 3.31 8.80 4.98
C GLN A 162 1.89 8.45 4.62
N ASP A 163 1.67 7.16 4.44
CA ASP A 163 0.37 6.56 4.18
C ASP A 163 0.07 5.46 5.21
N TYR A 164 -1.11 4.86 5.12
CA TYR A 164 -1.51 3.70 5.93
C TYR A 164 -1.90 2.53 5.02
N GLU A 165 -1.82 1.35 5.56
CA GLU A 165 -2.29 0.14 4.91
C GLU A 165 -3.49 -0.42 5.68
N THR A 166 -4.50 -0.84 4.95
CA THR A 166 -5.71 -1.47 5.50
C THR A 166 -5.55 -2.98 5.67
N ARG A 167 -4.54 -3.56 5.01
CA ARG A 167 -4.18 -4.98 5.09
C ARG A 167 -2.67 -5.18 4.96
N PRO A 168 -2.10 -6.17 5.64
CA PRO A 168 -0.64 -6.42 5.59
C PRO A 168 -0.10 -6.85 4.23
N ASP A 169 -0.95 -7.25 3.28
CA ASP A 169 -0.54 -7.74 1.95
C ASP A 169 -0.89 -6.75 0.82
N GLU A 170 -1.03 -5.46 1.10
CA GLU A 170 -1.46 -4.45 0.12
C GLU A 170 -0.36 -3.59 -0.45
N SER A 171 0.86 -3.72 0.04
CA SER A 171 1.97 -2.90 -0.48
C SER A 171 2.23 -3.19 -1.96
N ASN A 172 2.79 -2.22 -2.66
CA ASN A 172 3.17 -2.35 -4.07
C ASN A 172 4.20 -3.46 -4.32
N SER A 173 4.97 -3.85 -3.30
CA SER A 173 5.93 -4.94 -3.37
C SER A 173 5.30 -6.32 -3.49
N VAL A 174 4.06 -6.50 -3.01
CA VAL A 174 3.38 -7.80 -3.05
C VAL A 174 2.81 -8.07 -4.45
N PRO A 175 3.00 -9.29 -5.01
CA PRO A 175 2.41 -9.63 -6.30
C PRO A 175 0.90 -9.42 -6.31
N TYR A 176 0.41 -8.75 -7.34
CA TYR A 176 -1.02 -8.53 -7.50
C TYR A 176 -1.75 -9.86 -7.72
N ASP A 177 -2.68 -10.18 -6.84
CA ASP A 177 -3.63 -11.28 -7.01
C ASP A 177 -5.05 -10.73 -7.20
N ARG A 178 -5.71 -11.12 -8.30
CA ARG A 178 -7.10 -10.76 -8.59
C ARG A 178 -8.11 -11.22 -7.54
N ARG A 179 -7.74 -12.16 -6.70
CA ARG A 179 -8.64 -12.76 -5.70
C ARG A 179 -8.65 -12.04 -4.37
N ARG A 180 -7.85 -10.98 -4.25
CA ARG A 180 -7.67 -10.20 -3.01
C ARG A 180 -8.35 -8.86 -3.03
#